data_122c0b4294a6f4f85baabc4bb63d5ea2
#
_entry.id   122c0b4294a6f4f85baabc4bb63d5ea2
#
_cell.length_a   1.000
_cell.length_b   1.000
_cell.length_c   1.000
_cell.angle_alpha   90.00
_cell.angle_beta   90.00
_cell.angle_gamma   90.00
#
_symmetry.space_group_name_H-M   'P 1'
#
loop_
_entity.id
_entity.type
_entity.pdbx_description
1 polymer ?
#
loop_
_entity_poly.entity_id
_entity_poly.type
_entity_poly.pdbx_seq_one_letter_code
_entity_poly.pdbx_strand_id
1 'polypeptide(L)'
;MQNKEQKNKRIATACYLIYRTAMRVGDEKDPDEADTVGATTLRKEHIKLTENTIEFDFLGKDGVRWTETIPAEGHDKQFHDNLKEFISNKKENEEIFDGITSRHVNAYYSSIVKDLSAKVFRTYLASSVVSKNLRDHDNIKSESDMKKLFHAKSANLDAAIMCNHKRTIPKNFEASLQTVSYTHLTLPTKA
;
A
#
# COMPACT_ATOMS: atom_id res chain seq x y z
N MET A 1 -6.81 -27.08 19.98
CA MET A 1 -5.81 -27.06 18.90
C MET A 1 -6.41 -26.26 17.76
N GLN A 2 -6.06 -24.96 17.62
CA GLN A 2 -6.39 -24.25 16.37
C GLN A 2 -5.64 -25.00 15.27
N ASN A 3 -6.39 -25.48 14.30
CA ASN A 3 -5.89 -26.33 13.24
C ASN A 3 -4.72 -25.60 12.54
N LYS A 4 -3.58 -26.24 12.40
CA LYS A 4 -2.39 -25.72 11.70
C LYS A 4 -2.76 -25.18 10.30
N GLU A 5 -3.75 -25.78 9.68
CA GLU A 5 -4.33 -25.37 8.40
C GLU A 5 -4.97 -23.98 8.47
N GLN A 6 -5.76 -23.68 9.51
CA GLN A 6 -6.38 -22.37 9.71
C GLN A 6 -5.35 -21.27 9.95
N LYS A 7 -4.28 -21.58 10.70
CA LYS A 7 -3.18 -20.65 10.90
C LYS A 7 -2.47 -20.34 9.58
N ASN A 8 -2.17 -21.36 8.78
CA ASN A 8 -1.54 -21.19 7.47
C ASN A 8 -2.43 -20.41 6.51
N LYS A 9 -3.73 -20.65 6.52
CA LYS A 9 -4.71 -19.91 5.73
C LYS A 9 -4.70 -18.42 6.08
N ARG A 10 -4.68 -18.06 7.37
CA ARG A 10 -4.59 -16.66 7.81
C ARG A 10 -3.27 -16.01 7.39
N ILE A 11 -2.14 -16.70 7.54
CA ILE A 11 -0.83 -16.19 7.10
C ILE A 11 -0.85 -15.93 5.59
N ALA A 12 -1.29 -16.90 4.79
CA ALA A 12 -1.36 -16.76 3.34
C ALA A 12 -2.28 -15.61 2.92
N THR A 13 -3.41 -15.44 3.58
CA THR A 13 -4.36 -14.34 3.32
C THR A 13 -3.76 -12.98 3.69
N ALA A 14 -3.04 -12.87 4.81
CA ALA A 14 -2.32 -11.66 5.19
C ALA A 14 -1.19 -11.33 4.19
N CYS A 15 -0.46 -12.34 3.72
CA CYS A 15 0.56 -12.16 2.67
C CYS A 15 -0.08 -11.70 1.34
N TYR A 16 -1.23 -12.25 0.97
CA TYR A 16 -1.97 -11.82 -0.22
C TYR A 16 -2.45 -10.37 -0.10
N LEU A 17 -2.95 -9.98 1.07
CA LEU A 17 -3.32 -8.59 1.36
C LEU A 17 -2.14 -7.64 1.12
N ILE A 18 -0.95 -7.97 1.65
CA ILE A 18 0.26 -7.16 1.45
C ILE A 18 0.65 -7.11 -0.03
N TYR A 19 0.55 -8.23 -0.74
CA TYR A 19 0.81 -8.28 -2.19
C TYR A 19 -0.14 -7.39 -2.98
N ARG A 20 -1.44 -7.48 -2.66
CA ARG A 20 -2.49 -6.80 -3.42
C ARG A 20 -2.54 -5.30 -3.20
N THR A 21 -2.14 -4.85 -2.02
CA THR A 21 -2.34 -3.47 -1.56
C THR A 21 -1.04 -2.72 -1.23
N ALA A 22 0.09 -3.40 -1.25
CA ALA A 22 1.36 -2.89 -0.72
C ALA A 22 1.24 -2.32 0.72
N MET A 23 0.26 -2.81 1.51
CA MET A 23 0.06 -2.41 2.90
C MET A 23 1.28 -2.77 3.76
N ARG A 24 1.54 -2.00 4.81
CA ARG A 24 2.56 -2.37 5.83
C ARG A 24 2.10 -3.61 6.58
N VAL A 25 3.06 -4.39 7.08
CA VAL A 25 2.73 -5.64 7.80
C VAL A 25 1.94 -5.39 9.08
N GLY A 26 2.18 -4.30 9.80
CA GLY A 26 1.59 -4.00 11.11
C GLY A 26 2.51 -4.44 12.25
N ASP A 27 2.06 -4.33 13.50
CA ASP A 27 2.69 -4.69 14.79
C ASP A 27 4.20 -4.37 14.98
N GLU A 28 4.85 -3.77 14.01
CA GLU A 28 6.18 -3.15 14.14
C GLU A 28 6.00 -1.74 14.72
N LYS A 29 5.67 -1.66 16.02
CA LYS A 29 5.42 -0.38 16.71
C LYS A 29 6.74 0.30 17.06
N ASP A 30 6.84 1.57 16.68
CA ASP A 30 7.71 2.50 17.38
C ASP A 30 6.97 2.94 18.65
N PRO A 31 7.61 2.91 19.86
CA PRO A 31 6.94 3.26 21.11
C PRO A 31 6.27 4.64 21.10
N ASP A 32 6.75 5.55 20.27
CA ASP A 32 6.28 6.94 20.16
C ASP A 32 5.24 7.14 19.04
N GLU A 33 4.88 6.10 18.28
CA GLU A 33 3.87 6.20 17.21
C GLU A 33 2.47 5.84 17.71
N ALA A 34 1.48 6.64 17.31
CA ALA A 34 0.05 6.36 17.49
C ALA A 34 -0.30 4.98 16.89
N ASP A 35 -1.38 4.37 17.38
CA ASP A 35 -1.85 3.04 16.97
C ASP A 35 -2.08 2.98 15.45
N THR A 36 -1.08 2.48 14.73
CA THR A 36 -1.08 2.44 13.28
C THR A 36 -1.50 1.07 12.78
N VAL A 37 -2.55 1.03 11.96
CA VAL A 37 -3.09 -0.19 11.39
C VAL A 37 -2.22 -0.66 10.22
N GLY A 38 -1.88 -1.94 10.22
CA GLY A 38 -1.24 -2.65 9.12
C GLY A 38 -1.94 -4.00 8.88
N ALA A 39 -1.41 -4.82 7.99
CA ALA A 39 -2.07 -6.05 7.56
C ALA A 39 -2.41 -6.99 8.72
N THR A 40 -1.48 -7.22 9.67
CA THR A 40 -1.68 -8.15 10.79
C THR A 40 -2.53 -7.57 11.93
N THR A 41 -2.63 -6.24 12.03
CA THR A 41 -3.41 -5.54 13.05
C THR A 41 -4.73 -4.97 12.52
N LEU A 42 -5.13 -5.41 11.32
CA LEU A 42 -6.38 -5.00 10.70
C LEU A 42 -7.56 -5.55 11.50
N ARG A 43 -8.53 -4.68 11.85
CA ARG A 43 -9.74 -5.04 12.60
C ARG A 43 -10.95 -5.14 11.67
N LYS A 44 -12.01 -5.79 12.16
CA LYS A 44 -13.25 -5.93 11.39
C LYS A 44 -13.85 -4.57 10.98
N GLU A 45 -13.83 -3.58 11.85
CA GLU A 45 -14.31 -2.22 11.57
C GLU A 45 -13.62 -1.51 10.39
N HIS A 46 -12.43 -2.01 9.99
CA HIS A 46 -11.64 -1.45 8.90
C HIS A 46 -12.01 -2.00 7.52
N ILE A 47 -12.88 -3.02 7.49
CA ILE A 47 -13.27 -3.72 6.25
C ILE A 47 -14.79 -3.77 6.14
N LYS A 48 -15.28 -3.45 4.95
CA LYS A 48 -16.67 -3.72 4.58
C LYS A 48 -16.70 -4.66 3.38
N LEU A 49 -17.36 -5.80 3.54
CA LEU A 49 -17.54 -6.77 2.48
C LEU A 49 -18.96 -6.63 1.90
N THR A 50 -19.03 -6.49 0.59
CA THR A 50 -20.26 -6.65 -0.18
C THR A 50 -20.22 -7.99 -0.92
N GLU A 51 -21.22 -8.31 -1.75
CA GLU A 51 -21.20 -9.53 -2.56
C GLU A 51 -20.02 -9.54 -3.55
N ASN A 52 -19.62 -8.38 -4.06
CA ASN A 52 -18.69 -8.24 -5.17
C ASN A 52 -17.47 -7.37 -4.86
N THR A 53 -17.34 -6.82 -3.66
CA THR A 53 -16.23 -5.92 -3.32
C THR A 53 -15.72 -6.12 -1.90
N ILE A 54 -14.45 -5.79 -1.72
CA ILE A 54 -13.78 -5.63 -0.44
C ILE A 54 -13.43 -4.16 -0.33
N GLU A 55 -14.03 -3.44 0.61
CA GLU A 55 -13.76 -2.03 0.88
C GLU A 55 -12.95 -1.92 2.16
N PHE A 56 -11.85 -1.18 2.10
CA PHE A 56 -11.01 -0.86 3.26
C PHE A 56 -11.12 0.61 3.58
N ASP A 57 -11.21 0.96 4.87
CA ASP A 57 -11.21 2.35 5.33
C ASP A 57 -10.68 2.44 6.77
N PHE A 58 -9.48 2.97 6.95
CA PHE A 58 -8.86 3.11 8.26
C PHE A 58 -7.76 4.18 8.27
N LEU A 59 -7.29 4.54 9.47
CA LEU A 59 -6.11 5.38 9.62
C LEU A 59 -4.85 4.53 9.66
N GLY A 60 -3.98 4.72 8.67
CA GLY A 60 -2.68 4.07 8.58
C GLY A 60 -1.58 4.86 9.30
N LYS A 61 -0.33 4.53 9.03
CA LYS A 61 0.83 5.21 9.61
C LYS A 61 0.76 6.73 9.39
N ASP A 62 1.19 7.48 10.41
CA ASP A 62 1.18 8.95 10.44
C ASP A 62 -0.23 9.57 10.38
N GLY A 63 -1.29 8.81 10.76
CA GLY A 63 -2.68 9.25 10.74
C GLY A 63 -3.23 9.47 9.32
N VAL A 64 -2.57 8.95 8.31
CA VAL A 64 -3.01 9.09 6.92
C VAL A 64 -4.13 8.09 6.64
N ARG A 65 -5.31 8.59 6.24
CA ARG A 65 -6.44 7.74 5.87
C ARG A 65 -6.10 6.87 4.66
N TRP A 66 -6.33 5.58 4.81
CA TRP A 66 -6.14 4.58 3.79
C TRP A 66 -7.49 4.02 3.36
N THR A 67 -7.82 4.20 2.09
CA THR A 67 -9.07 3.71 1.49
C THR A 67 -8.75 2.99 0.20
N GLU A 68 -9.30 1.80 0.03
CA GLU A 68 -9.18 1.03 -1.21
C GLU A 68 -10.41 0.15 -1.40
N THR A 69 -10.79 -0.08 -2.66
CA THR A 69 -11.86 -1.01 -3.02
C THR A 69 -11.32 -2.03 -4.01
N ILE A 70 -11.41 -3.30 -3.66
CA ILE A 70 -10.96 -4.42 -4.48
C ILE A 70 -12.19 -5.19 -4.98
N PRO A 71 -12.38 -5.37 -6.30
CA PRO A 71 -13.41 -6.26 -6.85
C PRO A 71 -13.14 -7.70 -6.44
N ALA A 72 -14.19 -8.42 -5.99
CA ALA A 72 -14.09 -9.83 -5.60
C ALA A 72 -14.19 -10.76 -6.82
N GLU A 73 -13.24 -10.63 -7.76
CA GLU A 73 -13.18 -11.37 -9.01
C GLU A 73 -11.87 -12.18 -9.13
N GLY A 74 -11.88 -13.24 -9.92
CA GLY A 74 -10.67 -14.04 -10.16
C GLY A 74 -10.02 -14.52 -8.86
N HIS A 75 -8.76 -14.21 -8.66
CA HIS A 75 -8.01 -14.56 -7.44
C HIS A 75 -8.49 -13.79 -6.20
N ASP A 76 -9.00 -12.56 -6.38
CA ASP A 76 -9.53 -11.74 -5.28
C ASP A 76 -10.82 -12.33 -4.69
N LYS A 77 -11.54 -13.22 -5.42
CA LYS A 77 -12.71 -13.93 -4.87
C LYS A 77 -12.35 -14.84 -3.69
N GLN A 78 -11.29 -15.64 -3.83
CA GLN A 78 -10.83 -16.48 -2.72
C GLN A 78 -10.38 -15.66 -1.51
N PHE A 79 -9.73 -14.52 -1.77
CA PHE A 79 -9.35 -13.58 -0.73
C PHE A 79 -10.57 -13.00 -0.01
N HIS A 80 -11.61 -12.59 -0.75
CA HIS A 80 -12.88 -12.14 -0.20
C HIS A 80 -13.55 -13.21 0.68
N ASP A 81 -13.64 -14.46 0.19
CA ASP A 81 -14.26 -15.56 0.92
C ASP A 81 -13.49 -15.88 2.22
N ASN A 82 -12.17 -15.83 2.19
CA ASN A 82 -11.35 -16.00 3.38
C ASN A 82 -11.61 -14.89 4.41
N LEU A 83 -11.67 -13.62 3.98
CA LEU A 83 -11.97 -12.49 4.87
C LEU A 83 -13.37 -12.63 5.46
N LYS A 84 -14.36 -13.00 4.66
CA LYS A 84 -15.74 -13.24 5.11
C LYS A 84 -15.81 -14.32 6.20
N GLU A 85 -15.07 -15.41 6.04
CA GLU A 85 -14.96 -16.45 7.05
C GLU A 85 -14.32 -15.91 8.34
N PHE A 86 -13.23 -15.14 8.21
CA PHE A 86 -12.47 -14.65 9.38
C PHE A 86 -13.25 -13.64 10.21
N ILE A 87 -14.10 -12.81 9.58
CA ILE A 87 -14.88 -11.78 10.29
C ILE A 87 -16.24 -12.24 10.77
N SER A 88 -16.72 -13.43 10.37
CA SER A 88 -18.10 -13.91 10.59
C SER A 88 -18.54 -13.87 12.06
N ASN A 89 -17.64 -14.17 12.99
CA ASN A 89 -17.94 -14.24 14.43
C ASN A 89 -17.16 -13.19 15.26
N LYS A 90 -16.67 -12.10 14.61
CA LYS A 90 -15.88 -11.08 15.27
C LYS A 90 -16.68 -9.82 15.56
N LYS A 91 -16.34 -9.18 16.68
CA LYS A 91 -16.77 -7.82 17.00
C LYS A 91 -15.98 -6.81 16.16
N GLU A 92 -16.50 -5.59 16.03
CA GLU A 92 -15.91 -4.55 15.19
C GLU A 92 -14.45 -4.23 15.55
N ASN A 93 -14.12 -4.22 16.84
CA ASN A 93 -12.77 -3.90 17.35
C ASN A 93 -11.80 -5.10 17.36
N GLU A 94 -12.22 -6.29 16.94
CA GLU A 94 -11.37 -7.49 16.95
C GLU A 94 -10.54 -7.61 15.68
N GLU A 95 -9.27 -8.03 15.84
CA GLU A 95 -8.35 -8.27 14.73
C GLU A 95 -8.83 -9.42 13.84
N ILE A 96 -8.72 -9.24 12.52
CA ILE A 96 -9.15 -10.23 11.53
C ILE A 96 -8.23 -11.45 11.54
N PHE A 97 -6.92 -11.20 11.69
CA PHE A 97 -5.88 -12.21 11.62
C PHE A 97 -5.42 -12.67 13.01
N ASP A 98 -6.34 -13.15 13.84
CA ASP A 98 -6.06 -13.63 15.20
C ASP A 98 -4.81 -14.48 15.29
N GLY A 99 -3.91 -14.09 16.19
CA GLY A 99 -2.68 -14.81 16.51
C GLY A 99 -1.65 -14.81 15.36
N ILE A 100 -1.86 -13.99 14.33
CA ILE A 100 -0.88 -13.75 13.27
C ILE A 100 -0.21 -12.40 13.53
N THR A 101 1.12 -12.41 13.51
CA THR A 101 1.97 -11.24 13.73
C THR A 101 2.91 -11.04 12.54
N SER A 102 3.59 -9.91 12.47
CA SER A 102 4.65 -9.63 11.48
C SER A 102 5.68 -10.75 11.44
N ARG A 103 6.01 -11.35 12.60
CA ARG A 103 6.95 -12.47 12.70
C ARG A 103 6.48 -13.69 11.89
N HIS A 104 5.20 -14.02 11.92
CA HIS A 104 4.65 -15.14 11.15
C HIS A 104 4.69 -14.87 9.65
N VAL A 105 4.34 -13.66 9.23
CA VAL A 105 4.41 -13.21 7.84
C VAL A 105 5.85 -13.22 7.34
N ASN A 106 6.79 -12.65 8.10
CA ASN A 106 8.19 -12.60 7.73
C ASN A 106 8.81 -14.01 7.68
N ALA A 107 8.46 -14.91 8.62
CA ALA A 107 8.91 -16.30 8.59
C ALA A 107 8.39 -17.03 7.33
N TYR A 108 7.14 -16.78 6.92
CA TYR A 108 6.59 -17.34 5.69
C TYR A 108 7.35 -16.84 4.46
N TYR A 109 7.57 -15.54 4.32
CA TYR A 109 8.34 -14.99 3.21
C TYR A 109 9.76 -15.54 3.16
N SER A 110 10.46 -15.60 4.30
CA SER A 110 11.84 -16.15 4.38
C SER A 110 11.92 -17.66 4.08
N SER A 111 10.80 -18.39 4.25
CA SER A 111 10.73 -19.79 3.85
C SER A 111 10.68 -20.01 2.34
N ILE A 112 10.23 -18.99 1.59
CA ILE A 112 10.15 -19.02 0.13
C ILE A 112 11.45 -18.48 -0.49
N VAL A 113 11.90 -17.34 -0.01
CA VAL A 113 13.14 -16.69 -0.46
C VAL A 113 13.93 -16.27 0.78
N LYS A 114 15.19 -16.74 0.88
CA LYS A 114 16.07 -16.38 1.99
C LYS A 114 16.15 -14.87 2.17
N ASP A 115 16.04 -14.41 3.42
CA ASP A 115 16.10 -13.01 3.84
C ASP A 115 14.96 -12.12 3.30
N LEU A 116 13.92 -12.69 2.68
CA LEU A 116 12.74 -11.97 2.27
C LEU A 116 11.87 -11.64 3.49
N SER A 117 11.52 -10.36 3.64
CA SER A 117 10.57 -9.87 4.64
C SER A 117 9.45 -9.09 3.97
N ALA A 118 8.37 -8.83 4.70
CA ALA A 118 7.27 -7.99 4.21
C ALA A 118 7.75 -6.60 3.75
N LYS A 119 8.73 -6.01 4.45
CA LYS A 119 9.36 -4.74 4.08
C LYS A 119 10.10 -4.83 2.74
N VAL A 120 10.93 -5.86 2.57
CA VAL A 120 11.69 -6.10 1.32
C VAL A 120 10.72 -6.35 0.17
N PHE A 121 9.70 -7.19 0.41
CA PHE A 121 8.68 -7.50 -0.59
C PHE A 121 7.91 -6.26 -1.04
N ARG A 122 7.50 -5.41 -0.10
CA ARG A 122 6.84 -4.13 -0.39
C ARG A 122 7.74 -3.17 -1.17
N THR A 123 9.04 -3.11 -0.84
CA THR A 123 10.03 -2.35 -1.62
C THR A 123 10.15 -2.87 -3.04
N TYR A 124 10.15 -4.20 -3.21
CA TYR A 124 10.15 -4.83 -4.54
C TYR A 124 8.91 -4.42 -5.36
N LEU A 125 7.70 -4.44 -4.77
CA LEU A 125 6.48 -4.00 -5.44
C LEU A 125 6.60 -2.55 -5.91
N ALA A 126 7.03 -1.64 -5.04
CA ALA A 126 7.23 -0.23 -5.40
C ALA A 126 8.26 -0.04 -6.52
N SER A 127 9.38 -0.75 -6.45
CA SER A 127 10.43 -0.70 -7.48
C SER A 127 9.94 -1.27 -8.82
N SER A 128 9.07 -2.28 -8.78
CA SER A 128 8.48 -2.87 -9.98
C SER A 128 7.58 -1.89 -10.71
N VAL A 129 6.80 -1.08 -9.98
CA VAL A 129 5.96 -0.01 -10.58
C VAL A 129 6.85 1.03 -11.25
N VAL A 130 7.89 1.52 -10.57
CA VAL A 130 8.85 2.47 -11.16
C VAL A 130 9.50 1.90 -12.41
N SER A 131 9.98 0.67 -12.33
CA SER A 131 10.65 -0.02 -13.44
C SER A 131 9.71 -0.22 -14.65
N LYS A 132 8.44 -0.56 -14.40
CA LYS A 132 7.42 -0.69 -15.44
C LYS A 132 7.16 0.65 -16.11
N ASN A 133 6.83 1.68 -15.33
CA ASN A 133 6.55 3.02 -15.85
C ASN A 133 7.71 3.54 -16.73
N LEU A 134 8.96 3.41 -16.27
CA LEU A 134 10.12 3.88 -17.03
C LEU A 134 10.38 3.04 -18.31
N ARG A 135 10.02 1.76 -18.34
CA ARG A 135 10.15 0.92 -19.55
C ARG A 135 9.11 1.21 -20.62
N ASP A 136 7.92 1.66 -20.22
CA ASP A 136 6.84 2.00 -21.14
C ASP A 136 7.15 3.26 -21.97
N HIS A 137 8.29 3.93 -21.71
CA HIS A 137 8.81 5.09 -22.46
C HIS A 137 10.03 4.69 -23.29
N ASP A 138 9.84 4.19 -24.48
CA ASP A 138 10.87 3.57 -25.35
C ASP A 138 12.07 4.49 -25.67
N ASN A 139 11.92 5.81 -25.59
CA ASN A 139 12.93 6.79 -26.04
C ASN A 139 13.50 7.69 -24.92
N ILE A 140 13.33 7.32 -23.65
CA ILE A 140 13.79 8.14 -22.51
C ILE A 140 15.27 8.56 -22.63
N LYS A 141 16.14 7.68 -23.15
CA LYS A 141 17.58 7.94 -23.23
C LYS A 141 17.91 9.10 -24.18
N SER A 142 17.13 9.29 -25.22
CA SER A 142 17.32 10.36 -26.23
C SER A 142 16.61 11.67 -25.90
N GLU A 143 15.78 11.68 -24.83
CA GLU A 143 15.03 12.86 -24.44
C GLU A 143 15.89 13.89 -23.69
N SER A 144 15.39 15.13 -23.63
CA SER A 144 16.03 16.18 -22.81
C SER A 144 16.02 15.83 -21.31
N ASP A 145 16.96 16.36 -20.55
CA ASP A 145 17.07 16.10 -19.11
C ASP A 145 15.80 16.51 -18.34
N MET A 146 15.11 17.57 -18.81
CA MET A 146 13.83 17.99 -18.24
C MET A 146 12.77 16.90 -18.38
N LYS A 147 12.67 16.27 -19.56
CA LYS A 147 11.72 15.17 -19.80
C LYS A 147 12.10 13.93 -19.02
N LYS A 148 13.40 13.57 -18.96
CA LYS A 148 13.86 12.45 -18.11
C LYS A 148 13.48 12.66 -16.65
N LEU A 149 13.67 13.88 -16.13
CA LEU A 149 13.28 14.23 -14.78
C LEU A 149 11.76 14.11 -14.55
N PHE A 150 10.97 14.54 -15.54
CA PHE A 150 9.51 14.41 -15.50
C PHE A 150 9.10 12.93 -15.41
N HIS A 151 9.62 12.05 -16.27
CA HIS A 151 9.33 10.62 -16.26
C HIS A 151 9.76 9.97 -14.92
N ALA A 152 10.93 10.31 -14.40
CA ALA A 152 11.39 9.81 -13.11
C ALA A 152 10.46 10.22 -11.95
N LYS A 153 9.99 11.49 -11.96
CA LYS A 153 9.03 11.98 -10.94
C LYS A 153 7.67 11.32 -11.09
N SER A 154 7.18 11.12 -12.31
CA SER A 154 5.91 10.42 -12.57
C SER A 154 5.97 8.97 -12.08
N ALA A 155 7.02 8.23 -12.40
CA ALA A 155 7.22 6.86 -11.96
C ALA A 155 7.28 6.75 -10.41
N ASN A 156 7.96 7.69 -9.74
CA ASN A 156 7.98 7.75 -8.28
C ASN A 156 6.62 8.11 -7.69
N LEU A 157 5.82 8.95 -8.36
CA LEU A 157 4.46 9.27 -7.94
C LEU A 157 3.56 8.03 -7.99
N ASP A 158 3.63 7.23 -9.06
CA ASP A 158 2.85 5.99 -9.18
C ASP A 158 3.19 5.00 -8.05
N ALA A 159 4.47 4.85 -7.73
CA ALA A 159 4.90 4.03 -6.59
C ALA A 159 4.41 4.60 -5.25
N ALA A 160 4.40 5.93 -5.09
CA ALA A 160 3.89 6.59 -3.89
C ALA A 160 2.38 6.39 -3.74
N ILE A 161 1.62 6.47 -4.83
CA ILE A 161 0.17 6.20 -4.87
C ILE A 161 -0.09 4.74 -4.47
N MET A 162 0.60 3.78 -5.08
CA MET A 162 0.47 2.36 -4.75
C MET A 162 0.76 2.07 -3.27
N CYS A 163 1.77 2.74 -2.70
CA CYS A 163 2.14 2.60 -1.29
C CYS A 163 1.30 3.45 -0.33
N ASN A 164 0.32 4.20 -0.83
CA ASN A 164 -0.45 5.20 -0.08
C ASN A 164 0.43 6.21 0.68
N HIS A 165 1.56 6.59 0.10
CA HIS A 165 2.43 7.63 0.64
C HIS A 165 1.85 9.01 0.34
N LYS A 166 0.99 9.50 1.22
CA LYS A 166 0.44 10.87 1.14
C LYS A 166 1.30 11.79 1.99
N ARG A 167 1.59 12.99 1.46
CA ARG A 167 2.18 14.07 2.25
C ARG A 167 1.07 15.03 2.67
N THR A 168 1.19 15.57 3.88
CA THR A 168 0.35 16.70 4.29
C THR A 168 0.63 17.87 3.35
N ILE A 169 -0.39 18.41 2.72
CA ILE A 169 -0.27 19.59 1.86
C ILE A 169 0.15 20.77 2.75
N PRO A 170 1.29 21.45 2.44
CA PRO A 170 1.68 22.63 3.20
C PRO A 170 0.59 23.70 3.19
N LYS A 171 0.39 24.42 4.31
CA LYS A 171 -0.64 25.45 4.43
C LYS A 171 -0.57 26.56 3.37
N ASN A 172 0.63 26.78 2.82
CA ASN A 172 0.89 27.78 1.77
C ASN A 172 1.01 27.18 0.36
N PHE A 173 0.58 25.93 0.15
CA PHE A 173 0.74 25.23 -1.13
C PHE A 173 0.08 25.98 -2.29
N GLU A 174 -1.16 26.43 -2.12
CA GLU A 174 -1.89 27.19 -3.15
C GLU A 174 -1.21 28.51 -3.50
N ALA A 175 -0.72 29.24 -2.49
CA ALA A 175 0.06 30.45 -2.70
C ALA A 175 1.36 30.19 -3.45
N SER A 176 2.02 29.08 -3.14
CA SER A 176 3.25 28.65 -3.84
C SER A 176 2.97 28.29 -5.30
N LEU A 177 1.85 27.62 -5.60
CA LEU A 177 1.43 27.32 -6.97
C LEU A 177 1.13 28.59 -7.76
N GLN A 178 0.43 29.54 -7.19
CA GLN A 178 0.14 30.83 -7.84
C GLN A 178 1.43 31.60 -8.15
N THR A 179 2.40 31.60 -7.22
CA THR A 179 3.70 32.25 -7.43
C THR A 179 4.47 31.58 -8.58
N VAL A 180 4.48 30.24 -8.66
CA VAL A 180 5.13 29.50 -9.76
C VAL A 180 4.46 29.80 -11.08
N SER A 181 3.12 29.80 -11.14
CA SER A 181 2.36 30.12 -12.36
C SER A 181 2.65 31.55 -12.82
N TYR A 182 2.69 32.51 -11.91
CA TYR A 182 2.97 33.91 -12.22
C TYR A 182 4.39 34.07 -12.78
N THR A 183 5.41 33.47 -12.18
CA THR A 183 6.81 33.57 -12.66
C THR A 183 7.00 32.91 -14.03
N HIS A 184 6.30 31.81 -14.32
CA HIS A 184 6.36 31.17 -15.65
C HIS A 184 5.67 31.98 -16.74
N LEU A 185 4.57 32.69 -16.41
CA LEU A 185 3.82 33.51 -17.37
C LEU A 185 4.49 34.88 -17.64
N THR A 186 5.35 35.35 -16.74
CA THR A 186 5.97 36.69 -16.82
C THR A 186 7.43 36.65 -17.25
N LEU A 187 8.05 35.50 -17.49
CA LEU A 187 9.38 35.43 -18.08
C LEU A 187 9.34 35.97 -19.51
N PRO A 188 10.11 37.01 -19.85
CA PRO A 188 10.17 37.52 -21.20
C PRO A 188 10.70 36.40 -22.11
N THR A 189 9.93 36.05 -23.13
CA THR A 189 10.44 35.29 -24.28
C THR A 189 11.60 36.10 -24.88
N LYS A 190 12.83 35.62 -24.67
CA LYS A 190 13.96 36.17 -25.42
C LYS A 190 13.69 35.90 -26.90
N ALA A 191 13.52 36.98 -27.65
CA ALA A 191 13.53 37.01 -29.08
C ALA A 191 14.88 36.55 -29.63
#